data_f77fa8f829ca425e1e5862cf51d6f606
#
_entry.id   f77fa8f829ca425e1e5862cf51d6f606
#
_cell.length_a   1.000
_cell.length_b   1.000
_cell.length_c   1.000
_cell.angle_alpha   90.00
_cell.angle_beta   90.00
_cell.angle_gamma   90.00
#
_symmetry.space_group_name_H-M   'P 1'
#
loop_
_entity.id
_entity.type
_entity.pdbx_description
1 polymer ?
#
loop_
_entity_poly.entity_id
_entity_poly.type
_entity_poly.pdbx_seq_one_letter_code
_entity_poly.pdbx_strand_id
1 'polypeptide(L)'
;MIWAKEETMSRAEIEAIQLSRLKDTVNRVYEKVPAYRAKMEEAGVKPEHIQTLKDLQKLPFVTKQDMRDNYPYGLFAVPRKELLRIHASSGTTGKPTVVGYTENDLEVWKECVARLAVAGGARTRMWPRFVLGNCVRDVPSISTLHGMEKAKGREYIKNWVAESVIPPSCTQASTLS
;
A
#
# COMPACT_ATOMS: atom_id res chain seq x y z
N MET A 1 4.39 -5.27 21.70
CA MET A 1 4.63 -6.62 21.11
C MET A 1 5.29 -6.40 19.78
N ILE A 2 6.28 -7.22 19.41
CA ILE A 2 6.98 -7.15 18.12
C ILE A 2 6.28 -8.13 17.19
N TRP A 3 5.92 -7.69 15.98
CA TRP A 3 5.27 -8.51 14.97
C TRP A 3 6.27 -9.15 14.02
N ALA A 4 7.20 -8.36 13.52
CA ALA A 4 8.14 -8.79 12.50
C ALA A 4 9.60 -8.58 12.96
N LYS A 5 10.51 -9.41 12.47
CA LYS A 5 11.94 -9.37 12.77
C LYS A 5 12.56 -8.00 12.46
N GLU A 6 12.11 -7.38 11.39
CA GLU A 6 12.58 -6.08 10.92
C GLU A 6 12.39 -4.95 11.93
N GLU A 7 11.44 -5.08 12.84
CA GLU A 7 11.18 -4.09 13.90
C GLU A 7 12.29 -4.03 14.96
N THR A 8 13.16 -5.04 15.01
CA THR A 8 14.29 -5.16 15.95
C THR A 8 15.66 -5.08 15.29
N MET A 9 15.69 -4.90 13.97
CA MET A 9 16.94 -4.78 13.22
C MET A 9 17.67 -3.47 13.55
N SER A 10 18.99 -3.51 13.46
CA SER A 10 19.82 -2.33 13.53
C SER A 10 19.56 -1.39 12.34
N ARG A 11 19.90 -0.11 12.50
CA ARG A 11 19.74 0.87 11.42
C ARG A 11 20.50 0.46 10.15
N ALA A 12 21.70 -0.10 10.29
CA ALA A 12 22.51 -0.56 9.17
C ALA A 12 21.86 -1.72 8.40
N GLU A 13 21.26 -2.68 9.10
CA GLU A 13 20.51 -3.78 8.47
C GLU A 13 19.29 -3.28 7.71
N ILE A 14 18.55 -2.34 8.30
CA ILE A 14 17.37 -1.73 7.64
C ILE A 14 17.80 -0.97 6.38
N GLU A 15 18.88 -0.20 6.43
CA GLU A 15 19.40 0.55 5.28
C GLU A 15 19.88 -0.38 4.16
N ALA A 16 20.49 -1.51 4.49
CA ALA A 16 20.87 -2.51 3.50
C ALA A 16 19.64 -3.08 2.77
N ILE A 17 18.56 -3.43 3.51
CA ILE A 17 17.29 -3.90 2.92
C ILE A 17 16.65 -2.79 2.07
N GLN A 18 16.63 -1.57 2.56
CA GLN A 18 16.05 -0.42 1.83
C GLN A 18 16.80 -0.18 0.52
N LEU A 19 18.12 -0.22 0.54
CA LEU A 19 18.94 -0.03 -0.66
C LEU A 19 18.71 -1.14 -1.70
N SER A 20 18.66 -2.38 -1.27
CA SER A 20 18.36 -3.51 -2.17
C SER A 20 17.00 -3.32 -2.84
N ARG A 21 15.95 -3.06 -2.05
CA ARG A 21 14.59 -2.84 -2.58
C ARG A 21 14.47 -1.61 -3.47
N LEU A 22 15.24 -0.54 -3.17
CA LEU A 22 15.30 0.65 -4.02
C LEU A 22 15.89 0.32 -5.39
N LYS A 23 17.03 -0.38 -5.44
CA LYS A 23 17.66 -0.82 -6.69
C LYS A 23 16.72 -1.69 -7.53
N ASP A 24 16.08 -2.68 -6.91
CA ASP A 24 15.13 -3.57 -7.57
C ASP A 24 13.93 -2.79 -8.16
N THR A 25 13.41 -1.83 -7.39
CA THR A 25 12.30 -0.99 -7.83
C THR A 25 12.69 -0.09 -8.99
N VAL A 26 13.85 0.57 -8.91
CA VAL A 26 14.34 1.48 -9.96
C VAL A 26 14.60 0.70 -11.25
N ASN A 27 15.26 -0.46 -11.18
CA ASN A 27 15.46 -1.33 -12.34
C ASN A 27 14.14 -1.72 -12.99
N ARG A 28 13.18 -2.20 -12.18
CA ARG A 28 11.86 -2.63 -12.66
C ARG A 28 11.09 -1.50 -13.33
N VAL A 29 11.03 -0.31 -12.74
CA VAL A 29 10.29 0.80 -13.34
C VAL A 29 11.00 1.35 -14.58
N TYR A 30 12.32 1.35 -14.63
CA TYR A 30 13.08 1.74 -15.80
C TYR A 30 12.83 0.78 -16.98
N GLU A 31 12.77 -0.51 -16.72
CA GLU A 31 12.53 -1.53 -17.75
C GLU A 31 11.07 -1.58 -18.21
N LYS A 32 10.12 -1.49 -17.27
CA LYS A 32 8.70 -1.81 -17.52
C LYS A 32 7.80 -0.62 -17.70
N VAL A 33 8.22 0.59 -17.31
CA VAL A 33 7.39 1.80 -17.36
C VAL A 33 8.02 2.84 -18.30
N PRO A 34 7.67 2.84 -19.61
CA PRO A 34 8.29 3.74 -20.60
C PRO A 34 8.18 5.23 -20.23
N ALA A 35 7.04 5.65 -19.66
CA ALA A 35 6.85 7.03 -19.25
C ALA A 35 7.80 7.47 -18.13
N TYR A 36 8.11 6.57 -17.17
CA TYR A 36 9.06 6.89 -16.12
C TYR A 36 10.51 6.79 -16.59
N ARG A 37 10.80 5.85 -17.49
CA ARG A 37 12.10 5.77 -18.16
C ARG A 37 12.44 7.08 -18.87
N ALA A 38 11.51 7.62 -19.66
CA ALA A 38 11.72 8.88 -20.36
C ALA A 38 12.07 10.03 -19.38
N LYS A 39 11.38 10.12 -18.25
CA LYS A 39 11.70 11.10 -17.19
C LYS A 39 13.10 10.90 -16.60
N MET A 40 13.50 9.64 -16.37
CA MET A 40 14.83 9.33 -15.87
C MET A 40 15.91 9.71 -16.89
N GLU A 41 15.69 9.41 -18.17
CA GLU A 41 16.61 9.76 -19.26
C GLU A 41 16.72 11.27 -19.43
N GLU A 42 15.62 12.02 -19.35
CA GLU A 42 15.60 13.49 -19.36
C GLU A 42 16.39 14.07 -18.17
N ALA A 43 16.29 13.46 -17.00
CA ALA A 43 17.07 13.83 -15.82
C ALA A 43 18.53 13.32 -15.85
N GLY A 44 18.96 12.60 -16.89
CA GLY A 44 20.28 12.01 -17.00
C GLY A 44 20.56 10.91 -15.97
N VAL A 45 19.49 10.27 -15.44
CA VAL A 45 19.59 9.26 -14.39
C VAL A 45 19.30 7.87 -14.94
N LYS A 46 20.18 6.93 -14.63
CA LYS A 46 20.02 5.52 -14.98
C LYS A 46 20.04 4.65 -13.70
N PRO A 47 19.53 3.42 -13.76
CA PRO A 47 19.51 2.52 -12.58
C PRO A 47 20.88 2.33 -11.94
N GLU A 48 21.95 2.25 -12.72
CA GLU A 48 23.30 2.08 -12.22
C GLU A 48 23.83 3.28 -11.39
N HIS A 49 23.21 4.45 -11.50
CA HIS A 49 23.56 5.64 -10.72
C HIS A 49 23.03 5.57 -9.28
N ILE A 50 22.18 4.57 -8.96
CA ILE A 50 21.61 4.39 -7.63
C ILE A 50 22.46 3.39 -6.85
N GLN A 51 23.45 3.90 -6.10
CA GLN A 51 24.38 3.09 -5.32
C GLN A 51 24.16 3.20 -3.81
N THR A 52 23.56 4.30 -3.36
CA THR A 52 23.27 4.59 -1.95
C THR A 52 21.83 5.06 -1.79
N LEU A 53 21.31 5.05 -0.56
CA LEU A 53 19.97 5.60 -0.27
C LEU A 53 19.87 7.11 -0.56
N LYS A 54 21.00 7.84 -0.50
CA LYS A 54 21.02 9.28 -0.83
C LYS A 54 20.74 9.53 -2.32
N ASP A 55 21.05 8.58 -3.17
CA ASP A 55 20.83 8.70 -4.62
C ASP A 55 19.34 8.72 -4.99
N LEU A 56 18.43 8.39 -4.04
CA LEU A 56 16.99 8.58 -4.19
C LEU A 56 16.63 10.02 -4.62
N GLN A 57 17.42 11.01 -4.18
CA GLN A 57 17.24 12.41 -4.53
C GLN A 57 17.46 12.71 -6.02
N LYS A 58 18.14 11.84 -6.75
CA LYS A 58 18.37 11.98 -8.20
C LYS A 58 17.15 11.58 -9.03
N LEU A 59 16.25 10.79 -8.45
CA LEU A 59 15.10 10.26 -9.18
C LEU A 59 14.04 11.34 -9.43
N PRO A 60 13.47 11.43 -10.64
CA PRO A 60 12.42 12.39 -10.94
C PRO A 60 11.13 12.06 -10.20
N PHE A 61 10.39 13.09 -9.81
CA PHE A 61 9.09 12.94 -9.19
C PHE A 61 8.01 12.50 -10.18
N VAL A 62 7.05 11.70 -9.69
CA VAL A 62 5.78 11.44 -10.37
C VAL A 62 4.71 12.33 -9.76
N THR A 63 4.04 13.08 -10.61
CA THR A 63 2.97 14.00 -10.23
C THR A 63 1.60 13.37 -10.49
N LYS A 64 0.54 13.99 -9.95
CA LYS A 64 -0.84 13.58 -10.27
C LYS A 64 -1.17 13.75 -11.76
N GLN A 65 -0.52 14.71 -12.43
CA GLN A 65 -0.68 14.92 -13.86
C GLN A 65 -0.08 13.75 -14.65
N ASP A 66 1.09 13.27 -14.28
CA ASP A 66 1.69 12.08 -14.93
C ASP A 66 0.77 10.85 -14.86
N MET A 67 0.07 10.67 -13.73
CA MET A 67 -0.91 9.58 -13.59
C MET A 67 -2.11 9.76 -14.53
N ARG A 68 -2.53 10.99 -14.79
CA ARG A 68 -3.64 11.30 -15.70
C ARG A 68 -3.25 11.16 -17.16
N ASP A 69 -2.05 11.58 -17.50
CA ASP A 69 -1.53 11.55 -18.88
C ASP A 69 -1.27 10.09 -19.32
N ASN A 70 -0.93 9.24 -18.36
CA ASN A 70 -0.71 7.80 -18.57
C ASN A 70 -1.93 6.94 -18.20
N TYR A 71 -3.12 7.54 -18.09
CA TYR A 71 -4.36 6.83 -17.78
C TYR A 71 -4.71 5.82 -18.88
N PRO A 72 -5.22 4.61 -18.55
CA PRO A 72 -5.40 4.11 -17.18
C PRO A 72 -4.23 3.27 -16.66
N TYR A 73 -3.36 2.70 -17.49
CA TYR A 73 -2.41 1.66 -17.11
C TYR A 73 -0.96 1.96 -17.50
N GLY A 74 -0.67 3.14 -18.06
CA GLY A 74 0.65 3.48 -18.61
C GLY A 74 1.79 3.55 -17.57
N LEU A 75 1.46 3.62 -16.27
CA LEU A 75 2.44 3.58 -15.18
C LEU A 75 2.51 2.20 -14.49
N PHE A 76 1.86 1.17 -15.01
CA PHE A 76 1.94 -0.16 -14.43
C PHE A 76 3.23 -0.88 -14.86
N ALA A 77 3.93 -1.42 -13.87
CA ALA A 77 5.18 -2.17 -14.07
C ALA A 77 4.95 -3.67 -14.27
N VAL A 78 3.68 -4.10 -14.33
CA VAL A 78 3.29 -5.50 -14.54
C VAL A 78 2.16 -5.58 -15.56
N PRO A 79 2.01 -6.69 -16.30
CA PRO A 79 0.89 -6.90 -17.21
C PRO A 79 -0.42 -7.05 -16.41
N ARG A 80 -1.53 -6.61 -17.01
CA ARG A 80 -2.86 -6.61 -16.38
C ARG A 80 -3.30 -7.97 -15.82
N LYS A 81 -2.89 -9.06 -16.43
CA LYS A 81 -3.20 -10.44 -16.00
C LYS A 81 -2.63 -10.80 -14.62
N GLU A 82 -1.63 -10.06 -14.14
CA GLU A 82 -1.00 -10.24 -12.83
C GLU A 82 -1.64 -9.37 -11.74
N LEU A 83 -2.62 -8.54 -12.11
CA LEU A 83 -3.34 -7.70 -11.16
C LEU A 83 -4.49 -8.47 -10.52
N LEU A 84 -4.52 -8.51 -9.20
CA LEU A 84 -5.64 -9.05 -8.43
C LEU A 84 -6.71 -7.98 -8.15
N ARG A 85 -6.31 -6.71 -8.04
CA ARG A 85 -7.21 -5.59 -7.77
C ARG A 85 -6.80 -4.35 -8.55
N ILE A 86 -7.81 -3.53 -8.88
CA ILE A 86 -7.64 -2.19 -9.44
C ILE A 86 -8.48 -1.24 -8.59
N HIS A 87 -7.85 -0.18 -8.10
CA HIS A 87 -8.53 0.90 -7.39
C HIS A 87 -8.46 2.18 -8.23
N ALA A 88 -9.51 2.99 -8.14
CA ALA A 88 -9.55 4.28 -8.81
C ALA A 88 -10.04 5.36 -7.84
N SER A 89 -9.50 6.57 -7.95
CA SER A 89 -10.04 7.74 -7.24
C SER A 89 -11.37 8.18 -7.84
N SER A 90 -12.19 8.92 -7.08
CA SER A 90 -13.52 9.38 -7.53
C SER A 90 -13.52 10.28 -8.78
N GLY A 91 -12.36 10.79 -9.20
CA GLY A 91 -12.25 11.57 -10.44
C GLY A 91 -13.01 12.89 -10.46
N THR A 92 -13.41 13.46 -9.33
CA THR A 92 -14.21 14.69 -9.22
C THR A 92 -13.62 15.90 -9.96
N THR A 93 -12.33 15.89 -10.24
CA THR A 93 -11.60 16.99 -10.92
C THR A 93 -10.96 16.54 -12.25
N GLY A 94 -11.55 15.56 -12.94
CA GLY A 94 -11.03 15.05 -14.22
C GLY A 94 -10.84 13.53 -14.22
N LYS A 95 -9.90 13.02 -15.04
CA LYS A 95 -9.63 11.57 -15.11
C LYS A 95 -9.24 11.01 -13.72
N PRO A 96 -9.81 9.88 -13.30
CA PRO A 96 -9.43 9.24 -12.04
C PRO A 96 -7.97 8.79 -12.09
N THR A 97 -7.32 8.74 -10.93
CA THR A 97 -6.04 8.04 -10.81
C THR A 97 -6.32 6.56 -10.58
N VAL A 98 -5.63 5.70 -11.32
CA VAL A 98 -5.82 4.25 -11.25
C VAL A 98 -4.57 3.60 -10.66
N VAL A 99 -4.78 2.67 -9.72
CA VAL A 99 -3.70 1.91 -9.07
C VAL A 99 -4.03 0.42 -9.16
N GLY A 100 -3.07 -0.38 -9.59
CA GLY A 100 -3.18 -1.84 -9.66
C GLY A 100 -2.38 -2.50 -8.53
N TYR A 101 -2.91 -3.58 -7.99
CA TYR A 101 -2.25 -4.38 -6.96
C TYR A 101 -2.08 -5.82 -7.43
N THR A 102 -0.84 -6.29 -7.35
CA THR A 102 -0.51 -7.71 -7.52
C THR A 102 -0.75 -8.47 -6.21
N GLU A 103 -0.61 -9.79 -6.25
CA GLU A 103 -0.65 -10.61 -5.03
C GLU A 103 0.41 -10.19 -4.02
N ASN A 104 1.65 -9.94 -4.49
CA ASN A 104 2.73 -9.46 -3.63
C ASN A 104 2.43 -8.11 -2.99
N ASP A 105 1.82 -7.17 -3.72
CA ASP A 105 1.43 -5.87 -3.15
C ASP A 105 0.40 -6.03 -2.04
N LEU A 106 -0.54 -6.96 -2.20
CA LEU A 106 -1.54 -7.25 -1.18
C LEU A 106 -0.92 -7.93 0.05
N GLU A 107 0.06 -8.82 -0.11
CA GLU A 107 0.79 -9.41 1.02
C GLU A 107 1.57 -8.34 1.81
N VAL A 108 2.28 -7.44 1.10
CA VAL A 108 2.95 -6.31 1.75
C VAL A 108 1.95 -5.41 2.50
N TRP A 109 0.79 -5.16 1.91
CA TRP A 109 -0.26 -4.37 2.56
C TRP A 109 -0.81 -5.05 3.81
N LYS A 110 -1.12 -6.35 3.74
CA LYS A 110 -1.52 -7.15 4.91
C LYS A 110 -0.50 -7.05 6.05
N GLU A 111 0.78 -7.19 5.72
CA GLU A 111 1.86 -7.07 6.70
C GLU A 111 1.90 -5.69 7.36
N CYS A 112 1.76 -4.62 6.59
CA CYS A 112 1.69 -3.26 7.13
C CYS A 112 0.50 -3.07 8.08
N VAL A 113 -0.68 -3.61 7.71
CA VAL A 113 -1.89 -3.55 8.54
C VAL A 113 -1.72 -4.37 9.82
N ALA A 114 -1.11 -5.56 9.72
CA ALA A 114 -0.83 -6.40 10.89
C ALA A 114 0.08 -5.69 11.90
N ARG A 115 1.15 -5.06 11.43
CA ARG A 115 2.06 -4.25 12.28
C ARG A 115 1.35 -3.09 12.95
N LEU A 116 0.51 -2.37 12.21
CA LEU A 116 -0.28 -1.26 12.74
C LEU A 116 -1.20 -1.76 13.86
N ALA A 117 -1.89 -2.87 13.65
CA ALA A 117 -2.80 -3.43 14.61
C ALA A 117 -2.08 -3.89 15.90
N VAL A 118 -0.95 -4.58 15.75
CA VAL A 118 -0.14 -5.04 16.89
C VAL A 118 0.45 -3.86 17.66
N ALA A 119 0.91 -2.82 16.98
CA ALA A 119 1.36 -1.58 17.61
C ALA A 119 0.23 -0.89 18.39
N GLY A 120 -1.02 -0.99 17.90
CA GLY A 120 -2.23 -0.53 18.58
C GLY A 120 -2.71 -1.44 19.74
N GLY A 121 -1.97 -2.52 20.08
CA GLY A 121 -2.27 -3.40 21.20
C GLY A 121 -3.08 -4.66 20.87
N ALA A 122 -3.28 -4.97 19.58
CA ALA A 122 -3.94 -6.20 19.18
C ALA A 122 -3.09 -7.43 19.60
N ARG A 123 -3.74 -8.44 20.17
CA ARG A 123 -3.05 -9.66 20.62
C ARG A 123 -3.10 -10.75 19.53
N THR A 124 -1.98 -11.40 19.27
CA THR A 124 -1.78 -12.38 18.19
C THR A 124 -2.75 -13.56 18.20
N ARG A 125 -3.39 -13.90 19.31
CA ARG A 125 -4.34 -15.03 19.39
C ARG A 125 -5.62 -14.84 18.57
N MET A 126 -5.99 -13.60 18.25
CA MET A 126 -7.24 -13.27 17.53
C MET A 126 -7.05 -12.97 16.04
N TRP A 127 -5.83 -12.73 15.58
CA TRP A 127 -5.54 -12.06 14.33
C TRP A 127 -5.14 -12.91 13.11
N PRO A 128 -4.47 -14.08 13.22
CA PRO A 128 -3.97 -14.75 12.02
C PRO A 128 -5.04 -15.20 11.03
N ARG A 129 -6.27 -15.44 11.50
CA ARG A 129 -7.39 -15.86 10.66
C ARG A 129 -8.25 -14.71 10.13
N PHE A 130 -8.36 -13.61 10.87
CA PHE A 130 -9.32 -12.55 10.57
C PHE A 130 -8.73 -11.46 9.67
N VAL A 131 -7.52 -10.98 9.98
CA VAL A 131 -6.87 -9.91 9.20
C VAL A 131 -6.36 -10.42 7.85
N LEU A 132 -5.79 -11.62 7.81
CA LEU A 132 -5.23 -12.18 6.58
C LEU A 132 -6.28 -12.67 5.57
N GLY A 133 -7.46 -13.08 6.04
CA GLY A 133 -8.51 -13.60 5.16
C GLY A 133 -9.50 -12.56 4.64
N ASN A 134 -9.98 -11.68 5.50
CA ASN A 134 -11.12 -10.79 5.21
C ASN A 134 -10.75 -9.32 5.07
N CYS A 135 -9.76 -8.82 5.81
CA CYS A 135 -9.45 -7.39 5.84
C CYS A 135 -9.02 -6.82 4.47
N VAL A 136 -8.34 -7.62 3.66
CA VAL A 136 -7.93 -7.20 2.31
C VAL A 136 -9.06 -7.41 1.28
N ARG A 137 -10.04 -8.27 1.56
CA ARG A 137 -11.23 -8.42 0.71
C ARG A 137 -12.19 -7.24 0.83
N ASP A 138 -12.33 -6.69 2.03
CA ASP A 138 -13.37 -5.72 2.37
C ASP A 138 -12.83 -4.32 2.73
N VAL A 139 -11.53 -4.05 2.51
CA VAL A 139 -11.02 -2.67 2.62
C VAL A 139 -11.80 -1.81 1.63
N PRO A 140 -12.55 -0.80 2.11
CA PRO A 140 -13.27 0.10 1.24
C PRO A 140 -12.33 0.68 0.20
N SER A 141 -12.75 0.76 -1.04
CA SER A 141 -11.97 1.41 -2.08
C SER A 141 -11.56 2.81 -1.61
N ILE A 142 -10.40 3.29 -2.06
CA ILE A 142 -9.95 4.67 -1.76
C ILE A 142 -11.04 5.68 -2.15
N SER A 143 -11.89 5.36 -3.14
CA SER A 143 -13.07 6.14 -3.49
C SER A 143 -14.09 6.25 -2.37
N THR A 144 -14.30 5.20 -1.59
CA THR A 144 -15.22 5.21 -0.43
C THR A 144 -14.66 6.07 0.70
N LEU A 145 -13.34 6.04 0.93
CA LEU A 145 -12.69 6.87 1.95
C LEU A 145 -12.58 8.34 1.53
N HIS A 146 -12.45 8.64 0.24
CA HIS A 146 -12.33 10.01 -0.27
C HIS A 146 -13.66 10.78 -0.30
N GLY A 147 -14.79 10.07 -0.41
CA GLY A 147 -16.14 10.68 -0.35
C GLY A 147 -16.65 10.94 1.06
N MET A 148 -15.93 10.48 2.10
CA MET A 148 -16.32 10.69 3.50
C MET A 148 -15.66 11.95 4.06
N GLU A 149 -16.43 12.83 4.71
CA GLU A 149 -15.87 13.91 5.53
C GLU A 149 -14.86 13.35 6.53
N LYS A 150 -13.76 14.08 6.78
CA LYS A 150 -12.65 13.62 7.67
C LYS A 150 -13.12 13.14 9.05
N ALA A 151 -14.22 13.68 9.58
CA ALA A 151 -14.82 13.24 10.83
C ALA A 151 -15.49 11.88 10.70
N LYS A 152 -16.29 11.68 9.65
CA LYS A 152 -16.99 10.40 9.37
C LYS A 152 -15.99 9.29 8.99
N GLY A 153 -14.92 9.62 8.27
CA GLY A 153 -13.86 8.67 7.95
C GLY A 153 -13.16 8.11 9.18
N ARG A 154 -12.89 8.95 10.20
CA ARG A 154 -12.30 8.50 11.47
C ARG A 154 -13.27 7.63 12.28
N GLU A 155 -14.55 7.96 12.28
CA GLU A 155 -15.57 7.18 12.95
C GLU A 155 -15.82 5.85 12.24
N TYR A 156 -15.82 5.85 10.91
CA TYR A 156 -15.90 4.63 10.10
C TYR A 156 -14.73 3.68 10.39
N ILE A 157 -13.49 4.20 10.43
CA ILE A 157 -12.31 3.38 10.77
C ILE A 157 -12.42 2.85 12.20
N LYS A 158 -12.88 3.65 13.16
CA LYS A 158 -13.10 3.19 14.55
C LYS A 158 -14.16 2.09 14.62
N ASN A 159 -15.29 2.28 13.96
CA ASN A 159 -16.38 1.30 13.93
C ASN A 159 -15.94 0.05 13.18
N TRP A 160 -15.26 0.19 12.05
CA TRP A 160 -14.72 -0.94 11.31
C TRP A 160 -13.68 -1.74 12.11
N VAL A 161 -12.78 -1.06 12.82
CA VAL A 161 -11.83 -1.71 13.76
C VAL A 161 -12.60 -2.39 14.89
N ALA A 162 -13.61 -1.74 15.46
CA ALA A 162 -14.42 -2.32 16.53
C ALA A 162 -15.22 -3.54 16.05
N GLU A 163 -15.88 -3.47 14.91
CA GLU A 163 -16.63 -4.58 14.30
C GLU A 163 -15.72 -5.72 13.85
N SER A 164 -14.52 -5.40 13.37
CA SER A 164 -13.51 -6.39 12.97
C SER A 164 -12.84 -7.08 14.16
N VAL A 165 -12.89 -6.45 15.34
CA VAL A 165 -12.25 -6.94 16.57
C VAL A 165 -13.24 -7.75 17.45
N ILE A 166 -14.56 -7.48 17.32
CA ILE A 166 -15.61 -8.16 18.08
C ILE A 166 -16.40 -9.06 17.11
N PRO A 167 -16.26 -10.39 17.16
CA PRO A 167 -17.06 -11.26 16.32
C PRO A 167 -18.55 -11.12 16.69
N PRO A 168 -19.48 -11.19 15.72
CA PRO A 168 -20.93 -11.04 15.93
C PRO A 168 -21.52 -12.00 16.98
N SER A 169 -20.86 -13.13 17.24
CA SER A 169 -21.26 -14.11 18.27
C SER A 169 -21.09 -13.60 19.71
N CYS A 170 -20.33 -12.53 19.96
CA CYS A 170 -20.18 -11.98 21.32
C CYS A 170 -21.24 -10.92 21.68
N THR A 171 -21.96 -10.38 20.70
CA THR A 171 -23.00 -9.38 20.93
C THR A 171 -24.37 -9.95 21.21
N GLN A 172 -24.59 -11.26 21.01
CA GLN A 172 -25.90 -11.90 21.25
C GLN A 172 -26.04 -12.52 22.66
N ALA A 173 -25.01 -12.47 23.50
CA ALA A 173 -25.04 -13.09 24.84
C ALA A 173 -25.57 -12.17 25.96
N SER A 174 -25.96 -10.92 25.67
CA SER A 174 -26.37 -9.95 26.71
C SER A 174 -27.87 -9.54 26.67
N THR A 175 -28.70 -10.28 25.92
CA THR A 175 -30.16 -9.99 25.87
C THR A 175 -31.03 -11.20 26.25
N LEU A 176 -30.57 -12.07 27.15
CA LEU A 176 -31.36 -13.10 27.79
C LEU A 176 -31.14 -13.07 29.31
N SER A 177 -31.76 -12.15 29.98
CA SER A 177 -32.21 -12.26 31.37
C SER A 177 -33.18 -11.13 31.70
#